data_e258bb34efda95d11593e16362fb3185
#
_entry.id   e258bb34efda95d11593e16362fb3185
#
_cell.length_a   1.000
_cell.length_b   1.000
_cell.length_c   1.000
_cell.angle_alpha   90.00
_cell.angle_beta   90.00
_cell.angle_gamma   90.00
#
_symmetry.space_group_name_H-M   'P 1'
#
loop_
_entity.id
_entity.type
_entity.pdbx_description
1 polymer ?
#
loop_
_entity_poly.entity_id
_entity_poly.type
_entity_poly.pdbx_seq_one_letter_code
_entity_poly.pdbx_strand_id
1 'polypeptide(L)'
;QHAVANWKRIIEIAVDMGVPVINTEFSGDPNQQEICNGMFFKSMEELLPIIEREGIRVECQSHPYDFVELNDEACDIVKSFRSKNLGYVYSASHGFFYDQGKGDVRHMLKYAGDELTHVLLADTWNQTKDCRYIVNPPWLNQRGRADYTIHQHTAMGEGEVDFDGIFETLRDMDFANKQLKPDAPKVGGDNIICVSYFGFPEKMDQQAPEALDRIKHELL
;
A
#
# COMPACT_ATOMS: atom_id res chain seq x y z
N GLN A 1 -20.37 -8.67 -9.60
CA GLN A 1 -20.10 -9.97 -10.26
C GLN A 1 -18.85 -9.92 -11.16
N HIS A 2 -18.66 -8.85 -11.99
CA HIS A 2 -17.47 -8.76 -12.87
C HIS A 2 -16.15 -8.66 -12.09
N ALA A 3 -16.10 -7.90 -11.00
CA ALA A 3 -14.89 -7.79 -10.18
C ALA A 3 -14.47 -9.15 -9.59
N VAL A 4 -15.41 -9.92 -9.04
CA VAL A 4 -15.12 -11.25 -8.49
C VAL A 4 -14.61 -12.21 -9.58
N ALA A 5 -15.22 -12.19 -10.78
CA ALA A 5 -14.75 -13.02 -11.90
C ALA A 5 -13.33 -12.65 -12.33
N ASN A 6 -13.01 -11.35 -12.39
CA ASN A 6 -11.66 -10.89 -12.69
C ASN A 6 -10.67 -11.32 -11.61
N TRP A 7 -11.04 -11.19 -10.32
CA TRP A 7 -10.18 -11.62 -9.22
C TRP A 7 -9.91 -13.12 -9.23
N LYS A 8 -10.91 -13.96 -9.53
CA LYS A 8 -10.69 -15.40 -9.71
C LYS A 8 -9.66 -15.67 -10.80
N ARG A 9 -9.74 -14.93 -11.92
CA ARG A 9 -8.77 -15.07 -13.00
C ARG A 9 -7.36 -14.59 -12.60
N ILE A 10 -7.26 -13.51 -11.82
CA ILE A 10 -5.98 -13.03 -11.28
C ILE A 10 -5.35 -14.10 -10.37
N ILE A 11 -6.14 -14.70 -9.49
CA ILE A 11 -5.68 -15.75 -8.59
C ILE A 11 -5.17 -16.97 -9.40
N GLU A 12 -5.92 -17.41 -10.42
CA GLU A 12 -5.49 -18.50 -11.31
C GLU A 12 -4.13 -18.18 -11.98
N ILE A 13 -3.97 -16.97 -12.51
CA ILE A 13 -2.71 -16.53 -13.12
C ILE A 13 -1.57 -16.52 -12.09
N ALA A 14 -1.82 -16.01 -10.88
CA ALA A 14 -0.81 -15.99 -9.84
C ALA A 14 -0.35 -17.40 -9.45
N VAL A 15 -1.28 -18.35 -9.35
CA VAL A 15 -0.97 -19.77 -9.11
C VAL A 15 -0.16 -20.36 -10.26
N ASP A 16 -0.57 -20.17 -11.50
CA ASP A 16 0.12 -20.66 -12.69
C ASP A 16 1.53 -20.10 -12.80
N MET A 17 1.75 -18.86 -12.36
CA MET A 17 3.06 -18.21 -12.35
C MET A 17 3.90 -18.52 -11.11
N GLY A 18 3.35 -19.21 -10.12
CA GLY A 18 4.01 -19.45 -8.83
C GLY A 18 4.22 -18.18 -8.00
N VAL A 19 3.34 -17.19 -8.15
CA VAL A 19 3.38 -15.93 -7.40
C VAL A 19 2.49 -16.03 -6.16
N PRO A 20 3.06 -16.08 -4.95
CA PRO A 20 2.28 -16.33 -3.73
C PRO A 20 1.66 -15.08 -3.11
N VAL A 21 2.03 -13.88 -3.56
CA VAL A 21 1.57 -12.60 -2.98
C VAL A 21 1.07 -11.66 -4.06
N ILE A 22 -0.11 -11.09 -3.85
CA ILE A 22 -0.74 -10.09 -4.73
C ILE A 22 -0.96 -8.82 -3.91
N ASN A 23 -0.41 -7.69 -4.36
CA ASN A 23 -0.72 -6.38 -3.79
C ASN A 23 -1.91 -5.75 -4.53
N THR A 24 -2.81 -5.10 -3.79
CA THR A 24 -3.99 -4.43 -4.34
C THR A 24 -4.42 -3.23 -3.51
N GLU A 25 -5.26 -2.40 -4.09
CA GLU A 25 -5.89 -1.25 -3.47
C GLU A 25 -7.37 -1.52 -3.20
N PHE A 26 -7.96 -0.74 -2.28
CA PHE A 26 -9.40 -0.76 -2.02
C PHE A 26 -10.14 0.10 -3.07
N SER A 27 -10.05 -0.29 -4.35
CA SER A 27 -10.56 0.51 -5.46
C SER A 27 -12.07 0.64 -5.47
N GLY A 28 -12.57 1.86 -5.51
CA GLY A 28 -13.99 2.18 -5.57
C GLY A 28 -14.25 3.69 -5.52
N ASP A 29 -15.51 4.08 -5.64
CA ASP A 29 -15.92 5.48 -5.60
C ASP A 29 -15.95 5.99 -4.15
N PRO A 30 -15.11 6.97 -3.76
CA PRO A 30 -15.08 7.52 -2.40
C PRO A 30 -16.39 8.21 -2.01
N ASN A 31 -17.20 8.66 -2.98
CA ASN A 31 -18.52 9.23 -2.70
C ASN A 31 -19.59 8.16 -2.40
N GLN A 32 -19.27 6.90 -2.58
CA GLN A 32 -20.12 5.75 -2.34
C GLN A 32 -19.46 4.74 -1.38
N GLN A 33 -18.68 5.24 -0.44
CA GLN A 33 -17.85 4.43 0.45
C GLN A 33 -18.61 3.27 1.12
N GLU A 34 -19.79 3.55 1.70
CA GLU A 34 -20.60 2.54 2.38
C GLU A 34 -21.02 1.39 1.42
N ILE A 35 -21.43 1.75 0.20
CA ILE A 35 -21.82 0.78 -0.84
C ILE A 35 -20.61 -0.03 -1.26
N CYS A 36 -19.48 0.63 -1.54
CA CYS A 36 -18.23 -0.03 -1.95
C CYS A 36 -17.74 -0.99 -0.86
N ASN A 37 -17.77 -0.56 0.40
CA ASN A 37 -17.40 -1.36 1.55
C ASN A 37 -18.28 -2.64 1.66
N GLY A 38 -19.61 -2.48 1.59
CA GLY A 38 -20.53 -3.61 1.59
C GLY A 38 -20.29 -4.58 0.43
N MET A 39 -20.00 -4.06 -0.76
CA MET A 39 -19.67 -4.89 -1.93
C MET A 39 -18.31 -5.57 -1.81
N PHE A 40 -17.34 -4.93 -1.17
CA PHE A 40 -16.03 -5.51 -0.89
C PHE A 40 -16.17 -6.72 0.04
N PHE A 41 -16.84 -6.57 1.19
CA PHE A 41 -17.08 -7.68 2.11
C PHE A 41 -17.81 -8.85 1.43
N LYS A 42 -18.86 -8.56 0.69
CA LYS A 42 -19.59 -9.58 -0.08
C LYS A 42 -18.72 -10.29 -1.12
N SER A 43 -17.80 -9.57 -1.76
CA SER A 43 -16.86 -10.17 -2.71
C SER A 43 -15.85 -11.06 -1.99
N MET A 44 -15.39 -10.65 -0.81
CA MET A 44 -14.44 -11.42 -0.01
C MET A 44 -15.05 -12.70 0.57
N GLU A 45 -16.36 -12.74 0.86
CA GLU A 45 -17.04 -13.98 1.24
C GLU A 45 -16.86 -15.08 0.17
N GLU A 46 -16.77 -14.68 -1.11
CA GLU A 46 -16.58 -15.62 -2.22
C GLU A 46 -15.09 -15.85 -2.54
N LEU A 47 -14.25 -14.81 -2.44
CA LEU A 47 -12.86 -14.87 -2.85
C LEU A 47 -11.94 -15.44 -1.77
N LEU A 48 -12.15 -15.13 -0.50
CA LEU A 48 -11.24 -15.53 0.57
C LEU A 48 -11.07 -17.05 0.69
N PRO A 49 -12.11 -17.89 0.59
CA PRO A 49 -11.92 -19.34 0.56
C PRO A 49 -11.07 -19.84 -0.61
N ILE A 50 -11.09 -19.14 -1.75
CA ILE A 50 -10.27 -19.49 -2.91
C ILE A 50 -8.82 -19.08 -2.63
N ILE A 51 -8.61 -17.84 -2.15
CA ILE A 51 -7.29 -17.29 -1.78
C ILE A 51 -6.59 -18.22 -0.79
N GLU A 52 -7.31 -18.66 0.25
CA GLU A 52 -6.79 -19.57 1.28
C GLU A 52 -6.45 -20.97 0.73
N ARG A 53 -7.33 -21.54 -0.10
CA ARG A 53 -7.12 -22.84 -0.72
C ARG A 53 -5.91 -22.85 -1.66
N GLU A 54 -5.74 -21.78 -2.44
CA GLU A 54 -4.65 -21.67 -3.40
C GLU A 54 -3.33 -21.22 -2.76
N GLY A 55 -3.32 -20.92 -1.47
CA GLY A 55 -2.12 -20.49 -0.76
C GLY A 55 -1.59 -19.14 -1.23
N ILE A 56 -2.47 -18.25 -1.66
CA ILE A 56 -2.14 -16.87 -2.04
C ILE A 56 -2.28 -15.97 -0.81
N ARG A 57 -1.45 -14.95 -0.69
CA ARG A 57 -1.64 -13.82 0.22
C ARG A 57 -2.02 -12.58 -0.57
N VAL A 58 -3.12 -11.94 -0.20
CA VAL A 58 -3.54 -10.66 -0.77
C VAL A 58 -3.22 -9.55 0.23
N GLU A 59 -2.47 -8.57 -0.21
CA GLU A 59 -2.03 -7.43 0.57
C GLU A 59 -2.77 -6.18 0.10
N CYS A 60 -3.55 -5.58 1.00
CA CYS A 60 -4.42 -4.46 0.70
C CYS A 60 -3.83 -3.15 1.22
N GLN A 61 -3.91 -2.10 0.43
CA GLN A 61 -3.49 -0.75 0.81
C GLN A 61 -4.62 0.27 0.62
N SER A 62 -4.65 1.29 1.48
CA SER A 62 -5.44 2.49 1.23
C SER A 62 -4.87 3.25 0.02
N HIS A 63 -5.75 3.94 -0.70
CA HIS A 63 -5.32 4.72 -1.86
C HIS A 63 -6.12 6.02 -1.97
N PRO A 64 -5.45 7.16 -2.24
CA PRO A 64 -6.13 8.41 -2.52
C PRO A 64 -7.19 8.29 -3.63
N TYR A 65 -8.37 8.87 -3.37
CA TYR A 65 -9.53 8.87 -4.26
C TYR A 65 -10.23 7.51 -4.46
N ASP A 66 -9.89 6.52 -3.65
CA ASP A 66 -10.61 5.26 -3.56
C ASP A 66 -11.57 5.22 -2.35
N PHE A 67 -12.35 4.16 -2.20
CA PHE A 67 -13.34 4.11 -1.10
C PHE A 67 -12.73 3.91 0.28
N VAL A 68 -11.45 3.55 0.37
CA VAL A 68 -10.66 3.51 1.62
C VAL A 68 -9.40 4.35 1.42
N GLU A 69 -9.40 5.53 2.01
CA GLU A 69 -8.30 6.50 1.87
C GLU A 69 -7.40 6.55 3.12
N LEU A 70 -7.94 6.21 4.29
CA LEU A 70 -7.23 6.32 5.57
C LEU A 70 -6.54 5.02 5.96
N ASN A 71 -5.35 5.15 6.55
CA ASN A 71 -4.55 4.03 7.05
C ASN A 71 -5.31 3.15 8.04
N ASP A 72 -5.88 3.76 9.09
CA ASP A 72 -6.51 3.01 10.18
C ASP A 72 -7.76 2.26 9.69
N GLU A 73 -8.52 2.86 8.80
CA GLU A 73 -9.69 2.23 8.19
C GLU A 73 -9.30 1.00 7.36
N ALA A 74 -8.25 1.10 6.54
CA ALA A 74 -7.72 -0.03 5.78
C ALA A 74 -7.25 -1.17 6.71
N CYS A 75 -6.55 -0.81 7.78
CA CYS A 75 -6.11 -1.78 8.79
C CYS A 75 -7.30 -2.50 9.45
N ASP A 76 -8.35 -1.78 9.81
CA ASP A 76 -9.53 -2.34 10.46
C ASP A 76 -10.28 -3.31 9.54
N ILE A 77 -10.38 -2.98 8.24
CA ILE A 77 -10.95 -3.88 7.24
C ILE A 77 -10.14 -5.17 7.18
N VAL A 78 -8.82 -5.09 7.03
CA VAL A 78 -7.95 -6.29 6.96
C VAL A 78 -8.06 -7.11 8.25
N LYS A 79 -7.98 -6.47 9.42
CA LYS A 79 -8.12 -7.12 10.73
C LYS A 79 -9.44 -7.87 10.89
N SER A 80 -10.53 -7.35 10.32
CA SER A 80 -11.87 -7.92 10.47
C SER A 80 -11.99 -9.34 9.90
N PHE A 81 -11.22 -9.68 8.88
CA PHE A 81 -11.23 -11.01 8.25
C PHE A 81 -10.49 -12.08 9.05
N ARG A 82 -9.55 -11.69 9.92
CA ARG A 82 -8.75 -12.62 10.75
C ARG A 82 -8.05 -13.72 9.94
N SER A 83 -7.73 -13.47 8.69
CA SER A 83 -7.07 -14.43 7.80
C SER A 83 -5.57 -14.20 7.74
N LYS A 84 -4.81 -15.28 7.71
CA LYS A 84 -3.35 -15.24 7.45
C LYS A 84 -3.02 -14.98 5.99
N ASN A 85 -4.01 -15.07 5.14
CA ASN A 85 -3.89 -14.85 3.70
C ASN A 85 -4.25 -13.41 3.30
N LEU A 86 -4.53 -12.55 4.28
CA LEU A 86 -4.68 -11.12 4.09
C LEU A 86 -3.63 -10.37 4.91
N GLY A 87 -3.04 -9.34 4.30
CA GLY A 87 -2.10 -8.45 4.94
C GLY A 87 -2.41 -6.99 4.63
N TYR A 88 -1.87 -6.09 5.43
CA TYR A 88 -1.93 -4.66 5.21
C TYR A 88 -0.62 -4.15 4.63
N VAL A 89 -0.72 -3.29 3.63
CA VAL A 89 0.39 -2.56 3.04
C VAL A 89 0.36 -1.12 3.52
N TYR A 90 1.37 -0.70 4.24
CA TYR A 90 1.61 0.72 4.47
C TYR A 90 2.27 1.32 3.23
N SER A 91 1.56 2.14 2.49
CA SER A 91 2.12 2.97 1.42
C SER A 91 2.37 4.37 1.96
N ALA A 92 3.65 4.75 2.07
CA ALA A 92 4.03 6.02 2.68
C ALA A 92 3.40 7.23 1.97
N SER A 93 3.38 7.21 0.64
CA SER A 93 2.77 8.29 -0.14
C SER A 93 1.25 8.35 -0.02
N HIS A 94 0.58 7.22 0.09
CA HIS A 94 -0.88 7.17 0.16
C HIS A 94 -1.40 7.55 1.55
N GLY A 95 -0.94 6.83 2.58
CA GLY A 95 -1.37 7.06 3.95
C GLY A 95 -1.05 8.47 4.44
N PHE A 96 0.18 8.94 4.20
CA PHE A 96 0.60 10.27 4.59
C PHE A 96 -0.23 11.38 3.92
N PHE A 97 -0.58 11.21 2.64
CA PHE A 97 -1.31 12.20 1.88
C PHE A 97 -2.67 12.55 2.54
N TYR A 98 -3.40 11.53 3.03
CA TYR A 98 -4.73 11.70 3.64
C TYR A 98 -4.75 11.65 5.17
N ASP A 99 -3.62 11.67 5.85
CA ASP A 99 -3.59 11.63 7.33
C ASP A 99 -4.07 12.92 8.01
N GLN A 100 -5.10 13.54 7.47
CA GLN A 100 -5.76 14.71 8.04
C GLN A 100 -4.79 15.85 8.42
N GLY A 101 -3.64 15.93 7.73
CA GLY A 101 -2.60 16.92 7.98
C GLY A 101 -1.68 16.63 9.18
N LYS A 102 -1.85 15.51 9.85
CA LYS A 102 -1.03 15.16 11.02
C LYS A 102 0.35 14.66 10.65
N GLY A 103 0.44 13.88 9.57
CA GLY A 103 1.71 13.27 9.14
C GLY A 103 2.29 12.29 10.17
N ASP A 104 1.43 11.64 10.98
CA ASP A 104 1.86 10.76 12.06
C ASP A 104 2.15 9.34 11.55
N VAL A 105 3.29 9.19 10.89
CA VAL A 105 3.74 7.90 10.34
C VAL A 105 3.95 6.84 11.44
N ARG A 106 4.35 7.27 12.65
CA ARG A 106 4.55 6.36 13.79
C ARG A 106 3.25 5.75 14.25
N HIS A 107 2.19 6.56 14.33
CA HIS A 107 0.86 6.07 14.64
C HIS A 107 0.40 5.07 13.58
N MET A 108 0.48 5.43 12.31
CA MET A 108 0.01 4.59 11.20
C MET A 108 0.65 3.20 11.20
N LEU A 109 1.96 3.11 11.36
CA LEU A 109 2.69 1.84 11.39
C LEU A 109 2.34 1.01 12.62
N LYS A 110 2.30 1.63 13.80
CA LYS A 110 1.96 0.95 15.07
C LYS A 110 0.51 0.49 15.09
N TYR A 111 -0.41 1.25 14.49
CA TYR A 111 -1.82 0.87 14.38
C TYR A 111 -2.01 -0.37 13.50
N ALA A 112 -1.28 -0.48 12.41
CA ALA A 112 -1.29 -1.67 11.57
C ALA A 112 -0.85 -2.93 12.33
N GLY A 113 0.17 -2.82 13.19
CA GLY A 113 0.56 -3.88 14.10
C GLY A 113 0.90 -5.19 13.37
N ASP A 114 0.24 -6.28 13.75
CA ASP A 114 0.50 -7.61 13.20
C ASP A 114 -0.01 -7.79 11.76
N GLU A 115 -0.88 -6.93 11.28
CA GLU A 115 -1.35 -6.98 9.90
C GLU A 115 -0.37 -6.32 8.91
N LEU A 116 0.59 -5.53 9.40
CA LEU A 116 1.62 -4.92 8.55
C LEU A 116 2.54 -6.00 8.00
N THR A 117 2.45 -6.26 6.71
CA THR A 117 3.25 -7.28 5.99
C THR A 117 4.10 -6.68 4.90
N HIS A 118 3.79 -5.45 4.48
CA HIS A 118 4.48 -4.80 3.38
C HIS A 118 4.54 -3.29 3.60
N VAL A 119 5.67 -2.68 3.24
CA VAL A 119 5.89 -1.24 3.29
C VAL A 119 6.33 -0.75 1.92
N LEU A 120 5.59 0.19 1.36
CA LEU A 120 5.93 0.89 0.12
C LEU A 120 6.47 2.27 0.45
N LEU A 121 7.71 2.51 0.08
CA LEU A 121 8.42 3.77 0.35
C LEU A 121 8.42 4.66 -0.89
N ALA A 122 7.74 5.77 -0.79
CA ALA A 122 7.79 6.89 -1.72
C ALA A 122 7.43 8.16 -0.97
N ASP A 123 8.00 9.28 -1.37
CA ASP A 123 7.73 10.57 -0.76
C ASP A 123 6.56 11.29 -1.42
N THR A 124 5.90 12.16 -0.66
CA THR A 124 4.80 13.01 -1.12
C THR A 124 4.65 14.21 -0.20
N TRP A 125 3.82 15.18 -0.61
CA TRP A 125 3.35 16.24 0.28
C TRP A 125 1.99 15.86 0.86
N ASN A 126 1.71 16.34 2.07
CA ASN A 126 0.40 16.19 2.68
C ASN A 126 -0.64 17.05 1.94
N GLN A 127 -1.85 16.52 1.73
CA GLN A 127 -2.93 17.21 1.01
C GLN A 127 -3.36 18.56 1.60
N THR A 128 -3.08 18.78 2.87
CA THR A 128 -3.43 20.05 3.55
C THR A 128 -2.54 21.21 3.16
N LYS A 129 -1.42 20.95 2.52
CA LYS A 129 -0.55 21.98 1.97
C LYS A 129 -0.96 22.32 0.54
N ASP A 130 -0.77 23.58 0.17
CA ASP A 130 -1.03 24.08 -1.20
C ASP A 130 -0.02 23.47 -2.19
N CYS A 131 -0.13 22.17 -2.35
CA CYS A 131 0.76 21.36 -3.17
C CYS A 131 0.32 21.48 -4.62
N ARG A 132 0.67 22.60 -5.26
CA ARG A 132 0.44 22.80 -6.70
C ARG A 132 1.42 22.04 -7.58
N TYR A 133 1.94 20.92 -7.13
CA TYR A 133 2.77 20.09 -7.97
C TYR A 133 1.91 19.20 -8.85
N ILE A 134 1.68 19.71 -10.01
CA ILE A 134 1.14 18.95 -11.13
C ILE A 134 2.28 18.15 -11.76
N VAL A 135 2.61 17.02 -11.20
CA VAL A 135 3.23 15.99 -12.02
C VAL A 135 2.08 15.38 -12.80
N ASN A 136 1.78 15.98 -13.93
CA ASN A 136 0.89 15.37 -14.91
C ASN A 136 1.71 14.35 -15.70
N PRO A 137 1.70 13.07 -15.34
CA PRO A 137 2.13 12.10 -16.33
C PRO A 137 1.26 12.31 -17.58
N PRO A 138 1.82 12.21 -18.77
CA PRO A 138 1.10 12.51 -20.03
C PRO A 138 -0.23 11.79 -20.18
N TRP A 139 -0.39 10.63 -19.53
CA TRP A 139 -1.63 9.85 -19.55
C TRP A 139 -2.73 10.37 -18.61
N LEU A 140 -2.42 11.16 -17.58
CA LEU A 140 -3.41 11.81 -16.72
C LEU A 140 -3.93 13.11 -17.31
N ASN A 141 -3.19 13.73 -18.23
CA ASN A 141 -3.48 15.05 -18.78
C ASN A 141 -4.41 15.01 -20.02
N GLN A 142 -5.15 13.94 -20.26
CA GLN A 142 -6.04 13.85 -21.42
C GLN A 142 -7.20 14.86 -21.42
N ARG A 143 -7.40 15.65 -20.36
CA ARG A 143 -8.53 16.58 -20.24
C ARG A 143 -8.18 18.01 -19.83
N GLY A 144 -6.92 18.41 -19.82
CA GLY A 144 -6.51 19.80 -19.57
C GLY A 144 -6.95 20.36 -18.21
N ARG A 145 -7.19 19.52 -17.20
CA ARG A 145 -7.51 19.95 -15.84
C ARG A 145 -6.26 19.89 -14.97
N ALA A 146 -5.77 21.07 -14.63
CA ALA A 146 -4.63 21.31 -13.79
C ALA A 146 -4.96 21.28 -12.27
N ASP A 147 -6.17 20.87 -11.88
CA ASP A 147 -6.74 21.17 -10.57
C ASP A 147 -6.78 19.95 -9.63
N TYR A 148 -6.07 18.86 -9.93
CA TYR A 148 -6.02 17.73 -9.03
C TYR A 148 -4.76 17.78 -8.18
N THR A 149 -4.94 17.86 -6.87
CA THR A 149 -3.89 17.53 -5.92
C THR A 149 -3.73 16.02 -5.91
N ILE A 150 -2.65 15.51 -6.49
CA ILE A 150 -2.38 14.08 -6.56
C ILE A 150 -1.24 13.76 -5.59
N HIS A 151 -1.39 12.69 -4.81
CA HIS A 151 -0.27 12.13 -4.07
C HIS A 151 0.87 11.81 -5.05
N GLN A 152 2.08 12.08 -4.61
CA GLN A 152 3.27 11.85 -5.45
C GLN A 152 3.99 10.59 -5.00
N HIS A 153 4.83 10.06 -5.88
CA HIS A 153 5.74 8.97 -5.59
C HIS A 153 7.15 9.40 -5.97
N THR A 154 7.64 10.40 -5.26
CA THR A 154 9.00 10.92 -5.44
C THR A 154 10.02 10.17 -4.58
N ALA A 155 11.30 10.46 -4.77
CA ALA A 155 12.34 9.87 -3.96
C ALA A 155 12.26 10.35 -2.50
N MET A 156 12.69 9.50 -1.57
CA MET A 156 12.75 9.82 -0.14
C MET A 156 13.57 11.08 0.11
N GLY A 157 12.95 12.09 0.72
CA GLY A 157 13.53 13.39 1.01
C GLY A 157 13.18 14.49 0.00
N GLU A 158 12.41 14.18 -1.04
CA GLU A 158 11.89 15.19 -1.98
C GLU A 158 10.54 15.79 -1.56
N GLY A 159 9.83 15.18 -0.60
CA GLY A 159 8.54 15.61 -0.07
C GLY A 159 8.60 15.91 1.43
N GLU A 160 7.56 15.49 2.16
CA GLU A 160 7.37 15.81 3.58
C GLU A 160 7.18 14.57 4.46
N VAL A 161 7.26 13.36 3.90
CA VAL A 161 7.11 12.13 4.68
C VAL A 161 8.26 12.01 5.68
N ASP A 162 7.94 11.76 6.95
CA ASP A 162 8.92 11.53 8.01
C ASP A 162 9.54 10.13 7.88
N PHE A 163 10.50 9.97 6.97
CA PHE A 163 11.20 8.70 6.78
C PHE A 163 12.02 8.27 7.98
N ASP A 164 12.60 9.23 8.72
CA ASP A 164 13.34 8.90 9.95
C ASP A 164 12.39 8.27 10.96
N GLY A 165 11.19 8.83 11.11
CA GLY A 165 10.13 8.24 11.92
C GLY A 165 9.62 6.90 11.42
N ILE A 166 9.55 6.69 10.11
CA ILE A 166 9.21 5.38 9.53
C ILE A 166 10.27 4.35 9.93
N PHE A 167 11.54 4.60 9.65
CA PHE A 167 12.61 3.65 9.94
C PHE A 167 12.78 3.38 11.43
N GLU A 168 12.71 4.44 12.26
CA GLU A 168 12.74 4.30 13.71
C GLU A 168 11.60 3.39 14.23
N THR A 169 10.39 3.59 13.70
CA THR A 169 9.23 2.79 14.09
C THR A 169 9.34 1.35 13.60
N LEU A 170 9.83 1.13 12.38
CA LEU A 170 10.06 -0.23 11.85
C LEU A 170 11.11 -1.00 12.67
N ARG A 171 12.17 -0.31 13.15
CA ARG A 171 13.15 -0.89 14.09
C ARG A 171 12.50 -1.22 15.44
N ASP A 172 11.74 -0.30 16.01
CA ASP A 172 11.02 -0.50 17.28
C ASP A 172 10.06 -1.69 17.21
N MET A 173 9.45 -1.92 16.05
CA MET A 173 8.53 -3.05 15.80
C MET A 173 9.28 -4.34 15.45
N ASP A 174 10.61 -4.29 15.32
CA ASP A 174 11.44 -5.39 14.83
C ASP A 174 10.95 -5.95 13.48
N PHE A 175 10.49 -5.04 12.60
CA PHE A 175 9.81 -5.41 11.36
C PHE A 175 10.65 -6.30 10.45
N ALA A 176 11.95 -6.09 10.40
CA ALA A 176 12.86 -6.90 9.57
C ALA A 176 12.90 -8.38 10.01
N ASN A 177 12.72 -8.66 11.30
CA ASN A 177 12.74 -10.01 11.88
C ASN A 177 11.34 -10.51 12.25
N LYS A 178 10.32 -9.69 12.13
CA LYS A 178 8.94 -10.03 12.46
C LYS A 178 8.46 -11.18 11.59
N GLN A 179 8.00 -12.23 12.24
CA GLN A 179 7.42 -13.36 11.54
C GLN A 179 5.95 -13.09 11.18
N LEU A 180 5.58 -13.53 9.98
CA LEU A 180 4.18 -13.56 9.57
C LEU A 180 3.38 -14.56 10.43
N LYS A 181 2.05 -14.45 10.35
CA LYS A 181 1.15 -15.46 10.92
C LYS A 181 1.59 -16.85 10.46
N PRO A 182 1.51 -17.89 11.33
CA PRO A 182 1.92 -19.24 10.95
C PRO A 182 1.28 -19.70 9.64
N ASP A 183 2.10 -20.30 8.78
CA ASP A 183 1.71 -20.80 7.45
C ASP A 183 1.16 -19.73 6.48
N ALA A 184 1.41 -18.45 6.72
CA ALA A 184 1.11 -17.41 5.74
C ALA A 184 2.01 -17.56 4.49
N PRO A 185 1.48 -17.35 3.27
CA PRO A 185 2.28 -17.37 2.06
C PRO A 185 3.37 -16.29 2.06
N LYS A 186 4.57 -16.61 1.54
CA LYS A 186 5.76 -15.75 1.61
C LYS A 186 6.41 -15.55 0.25
N VAL A 187 7.05 -14.40 0.06
CA VAL A 187 7.92 -14.10 -1.08
C VAL A 187 9.33 -13.86 -0.56
N GLY A 188 10.19 -14.88 -0.65
CA GLY A 188 11.59 -14.78 -0.26
C GLY A 188 11.84 -14.58 1.25
N GLY A 189 11.04 -13.74 1.91
CA GLY A 189 11.07 -13.43 3.34
C GLY A 189 9.67 -13.33 3.94
N ASP A 190 9.61 -12.98 5.23
CA ASP A 190 8.34 -12.81 5.92
C ASP A 190 7.67 -11.48 5.55
N ASN A 191 8.42 -10.38 5.56
CA ASN A 191 7.92 -9.04 5.28
C ASN A 191 8.59 -8.45 4.03
N ILE A 192 7.91 -7.48 3.41
CA ILE A 192 8.36 -6.86 2.18
C ILE A 192 8.57 -5.37 2.41
N ILE A 193 9.70 -4.83 1.93
CA ILE A 193 9.92 -3.40 1.81
C ILE A 193 10.28 -3.11 0.37
N CYS A 194 9.51 -2.25 -0.27
CA CYS A 194 9.70 -1.86 -1.66
C CYS A 194 9.81 -0.35 -1.79
N VAL A 195 10.58 0.07 -2.77
CA VAL A 195 10.58 1.46 -3.24
C VAL A 195 9.53 1.58 -4.34
N SER A 196 8.65 2.56 -4.22
CA SER A 196 7.54 2.78 -5.14
C SER A 196 7.65 4.16 -5.80
N TYR A 197 8.75 4.41 -6.50
CA TYR A 197 8.96 5.66 -7.24
C TYR A 197 8.39 5.55 -8.65
N PHE A 198 7.59 6.52 -9.06
CA PHE A 198 7.17 6.64 -10.45
C PHE A 198 6.97 8.11 -10.82
N GLY A 199 7.19 8.45 -12.05
CA GLY A 199 7.09 9.83 -12.55
C GLY A 199 8.38 10.36 -13.18
N PHE A 200 9.54 9.85 -12.78
CA PHE A 200 10.83 10.26 -13.32
C PHE A 200 11.70 9.04 -13.65
N PRO A 201 11.32 8.24 -14.67
CA PRO A 201 12.04 7.00 -15.00
C PRO A 201 13.53 7.23 -15.31
N GLU A 202 13.90 8.40 -15.79
CA GLU A 202 15.29 8.79 -16.06
C GLU A 202 16.16 8.91 -14.80
N LYS A 203 15.55 9.04 -13.63
CA LYS A 203 16.27 9.10 -12.35
C LYS A 203 16.35 7.76 -11.63
N MET A 204 15.62 6.75 -12.09
CA MET A 204 15.49 5.47 -11.37
C MET A 204 16.82 4.74 -11.22
N ASP A 205 17.71 4.81 -12.22
CA ASP A 205 19.01 4.15 -12.18
C ASP A 205 19.90 4.66 -11.03
N GLN A 206 19.67 5.90 -10.60
CA GLN A 206 20.37 6.51 -9.45
C GLN A 206 19.56 6.34 -8.16
N GLN A 207 18.29 6.73 -8.17
CA GLN A 207 17.45 6.81 -6.97
C GLN A 207 17.13 5.44 -6.35
N ALA A 208 16.95 4.40 -7.15
CA ALA A 208 16.62 3.08 -6.61
C ALA A 208 17.77 2.43 -5.83
N PRO A 209 19.03 2.45 -6.31
CA PRO A 209 20.17 1.99 -5.51
C PRO A 209 20.37 2.81 -4.22
N GLU A 210 20.27 4.15 -4.27
CA GLU A 210 20.39 5.01 -3.09
C GLU A 210 19.32 4.68 -2.03
N ALA A 211 18.09 4.46 -2.47
CA ALA A 211 17.00 4.06 -1.59
C ALA A 211 17.24 2.68 -0.96
N LEU A 212 17.71 1.70 -1.74
CA LEU A 212 18.03 0.37 -1.25
C LEU A 212 19.17 0.41 -0.22
N ASP A 213 20.18 1.22 -0.45
CA ASP A 213 21.30 1.38 0.47
C ASP A 213 20.85 2.03 1.79
N ARG A 214 19.96 3.02 1.72
CA ARG A 214 19.33 3.63 2.90
C ARG A 214 18.52 2.60 3.68
N ILE A 215 17.66 1.84 3.01
CA ILE A 215 16.84 0.78 3.66
C ILE A 215 17.74 -0.23 4.39
N LYS A 216 18.80 -0.69 3.75
CA LYS A 216 19.76 -1.63 4.36
C LYS A 216 20.46 -1.02 5.56
N HIS A 217 20.91 0.23 5.45
CA HIS A 217 21.58 0.93 6.55
C HIS A 217 20.68 1.11 7.76
N GLU A 218 19.41 1.40 7.53
CA GLU A 218 18.44 1.70 8.59
C GLU A 218 17.86 0.45 9.27
N LEU A 219 17.77 -0.68 8.56
CA LEU A 219 17.00 -1.84 9.05
C LEU A 219 17.81 -3.14 9.16
N LEU A 220 18.99 -3.23 8.58
CA LEU A 220 19.85 -4.43 8.61
C LEU A 220 21.19 -4.14 9.27
#